data_545350a1a535a83d5dfa1efd0a6a5055
#
_entry.id   545350a1a535a83d5dfa1efd0a6a5055
#
_cell.length_a   1.000
_cell.length_b   1.000
_cell.length_c   1.000
_cell.angle_alpha   90.00
_cell.angle_beta   90.00
_cell.angle_gamma   90.00
#
_symmetry.space_group_name_H-M   'P 1'
#
loop_
_entity.id
_entity.type
_entity.pdbx_description
1 polymer ?
#
loop_
_entity_poly.entity_id
_entity_poly.type
_entity_poly.pdbx_seq_one_letter_code
_entity_poly.pdbx_strand_id
1 'polypeptide(L)'
;MPDKRKPIIAMTGATGFLGSHLMASMLTEGYSIIVLGRSAKEETLKERISRLLGWFGIESRLSQITCVDTDLSKDKLGIADEEYSRLCSLVNSVIHCASDTSFSENKREKVMTANIENLKGILEFAKNANAKYFYYISTAYVAGLSNNICEEILPAGKLFTNVYEESKAGAENIIDRFCKINSINLSIIRPSIVYGDSQTGRSLKFNALYFPIRSAQTIRDIYLNDLNNNGGIKAVKNGIYIDNEGYLYLPLKIYLPEEGDINIIPVDYFVKATIGIIENCQEGGIFHLTNSSQTTMKTVAKYYSQLMKVRGVEIIYGLHPVNALRNPAEELFDRFIEPYRPYLSDQRKFDRTNTDRLTKDLKPPEFTYEIFKICMEYAFKVNWGTSFFDKEN
;
A
#
# COMPACT_ATOMS: atom_id res chain seq x y z
N MET A 1 -5.00 14.69 36.50
CA MET A 1 -6.08 14.19 35.62
C MET A 1 -6.01 12.68 35.64
N PRO A 2 -7.12 11.94 35.73
CA PRO A 2 -7.04 10.50 35.70
C PRO A 2 -6.40 10.06 34.38
N ASP A 3 -5.44 9.17 34.49
CA ASP A 3 -4.74 8.50 33.40
C ASP A 3 -5.78 7.75 32.57
N LYS A 4 -6.31 8.35 31.50
CA LYS A 4 -7.26 7.71 30.60
C LYS A 4 -6.45 6.69 29.80
N ARG A 5 -6.37 5.46 30.29
CA ARG A 5 -5.82 4.34 29.54
C ARG A 5 -6.43 4.35 28.12
N LYS A 6 -5.59 4.34 27.12
CA LYS A 6 -6.05 4.23 25.73
C LYS A 6 -6.83 2.92 25.52
N PRO A 7 -7.82 2.91 24.62
CA PRO A 7 -8.64 1.72 24.37
C PRO A 7 -7.80 0.56 23.85
N ILE A 8 -8.22 -0.67 24.17
CA ILE A 8 -7.62 -1.87 23.60
C ILE A 8 -8.18 -2.10 22.21
N ILE A 9 -7.31 -2.26 21.23
CA ILE A 9 -7.66 -2.38 19.83
C ILE A 9 -7.32 -3.78 19.33
N ALA A 10 -8.31 -4.48 18.73
CA ALA A 10 -8.04 -5.67 17.95
C ALA A 10 -7.66 -5.28 16.52
N MET A 11 -6.57 -5.83 16.01
CA MET A 11 -6.02 -5.46 14.69
C MET A 11 -5.75 -6.68 13.84
N THR A 12 -6.31 -6.73 12.62
CA THR A 12 -5.92 -7.68 11.59
C THR A 12 -4.93 -7.05 10.62
N GLY A 13 -4.10 -7.86 9.96
CA GLY A 13 -3.15 -7.38 8.97
C GLY A 13 -1.94 -6.62 9.53
N ALA A 14 -1.67 -6.73 10.83
CA ALA A 14 -0.54 -6.08 11.52
C ALA A 14 0.84 -6.50 10.99
N THR A 15 0.95 -7.62 10.28
CA THR A 15 2.20 -8.07 9.65
C THR A 15 2.37 -7.56 8.21
N GLY A 16 1.36 -6.86 7.66
CA GLY A 16 1.41 -6.23 6.34
C GLY A 16 2.10 -4.86 6.37
N PHE A 17 2.36 -4.27 5.20
CA PHE A 17 3.06 -2.98 5.09
C PHE A 17 2.38 -1.86 5.88
N LEU A 18 1.14 -1.54 5.58
CA LEU A 18 0.42 -0.46 6.26
C LEU A 18 0.13 -0.80 7.72
N GLY A 19 -0.32 -2.04 7.96
CA GLY A 19 -0.69 -2.49 9.30
C GLY A 19 0.48 -2.49 10.28
N SER A 20 1.68 -2.88 9.85
CA SER A 20 2.85 -2.89 10.74
C SER A 20 3.32 -1.48 11.11
N HIS A 21 3.32 -0.53 10.16
CA HIS A 21 3.64 0.86 10.45
C HIS A 21 2.60 1.51 11.38
N LEU A 22 1.31 1.23 11.15
CA LEU A 22 0.24 1.73 12.01
C LEU A 22 0.35 1.14 13.42
N MET A 23 0.53 -0.18 13.54
CA MET A 23 0.75 -0.86 14.81
C MET A 23 1.94 -0.27 15.57
N ALA A 24 3.08 -0.12 14.92
CA ALA A 24 4.30 0.40 15.55
C ALA A 24 4.10 1.82 16.11
N SER A 25 3.48 2.71 15.36
CA SER A 25 3.19 4.07 15.80
C SER A 25 2.18 4.09 16.96
N MET A 26 1.10 3.31 16.88
CA MET A 26 0.12 3.22 17.96
C MET A 26 0.73 2.71 19.28
N LEU A 27 1.65 1.75 19.21
CA LEU A 27 2.39 1.27 20.39
C LEU A 27 3.26 2.36 21.01
N THR A 28 3.92 3.17 20.18
CA THR A 28 4.73 4.30 20.70
C THR A 28 3.87 5.36 21.35
N GLU A 29 2.63 5.50 20.93
CA GLU A 29 1.63 6.39 21.54
C GLU A 29 0.89 5.77 22.74
N GLY A 30 1.25 4.56 23.16
CA GLY A 30 0.76 3.91 24.37
C GLY A 30 -0.55 3.14 24.22
N TYR A 31 -0.93 2.78 22.99
CA TYR A 31 -2.04 1.84 22.78
C TYR A 31 -1.64 0.41 23.17
N SER A 32 -2.63 -0.38 23.60
CA SER A 32 -2.51 -1.84 23.70
C SER A 32 -3.22 -2.51 22.55
N ILE A 33 -2.54 -3.47 21.90
CA ILE A 33 -3.03 -4.05 20.65
C ILE A 33 -3.14 -5.58 20.79
N ILE A 34 -4.30 -6.11 20.41
CA ILE A 34 -4.52 -7.53 20.19
C ILE A 34 -4.37 -7.79 18.70
N VAL A 35 -3.28 -8.42 18.31
CA VAL A 35 -3.02 -8.77 16.91
C VAL A 35 -3.71 -10.09 16.60
N LEU A 36 -4.69 -10.03 15.69
CA LEU A 36 -5.40 -11.18 15.12
C LEU A 36 -4.74 -11.52 13.77
N GLY A 37 -4.04 -12.65 13.71
CA GLY A 37 -3.28 -13.00 12.50
C GLY A 37 -2.95 -14.48 12.42
N ARG A 38 -2.20 -14.88 11.39
CA ARG A 38 -1.82 -16.26 11.15
C ARG A 38 -0.34 -16.48 11.41
N SER A 39 0.00 -17.59 12.03
CA SER A 39 1.36 -18.13 12.00
C SER A 39 1.71 -18.60 10.58
N ALA A 40 2.97 -18.54 10.20
CA ALA A 40 3.51 -19.17 9.00
C ALA A 40 4.01 -20.59 9.35
N LYS A 41 4.40 -21.38 8.33
CA LYS A 41 4.87 -22.76 8.56
C LYS A 41 6.09 -22.84 9.49
N GLU A 42 6.98 -21.87 9.41
CA GLU A 42 8.28 -21.87 10.12
C GLU A 42 8.39 -20.74 11.16
N GLU A 43 7.39 -19.87 11.29
CA GLU A 43 7.46 -18.70 12.15
C GLU A 43 6.08 -18.41 12.75
N THR A 44 5.98 -18.38 14.08
CA THR A 44 4.75 -18.03 14.78
C THR A 44 4.38 -16.56 14.58
N LEU A 45 3.11 -16.23 14.76
CA LEU A 45 2.65 -14.84 14.72
C LEU A 45 3.46 -13.96 15.70
N LYS A 46 3.75 -14.44 16.89
CA LYS A 46 4.52 -13.71 17.89
C LYS A 46 5.96 -13.43 17.44
N GLU A 47 6.63 -14.38 16.82
CA GLU A 47 7.97 -14.20 16.28
C GLU A 47 7.97 -13.17 15.12
N ARG A 48 6.99 -13.26 14.21
CA ARG A 48 6.80 -12.27 13.14
C ARG A 48 6.62 -10.86 13.69
N ILE A 49 5.78 -10.69 14.71
CA ILE A 49 5.57 -9.40 15.36
C ILE A 49 6.85 -8.93 16.07
N SER A 50 7.53 -9.82 16.81
CA SER A 50 8.79 -9.47 17.48
C SER A 50 9.86 -8.99 16.48
N ARG A 51 10.00 -9.68 15.34
CA ARG A 51 10.91 -9.28 14.25
C ARG A 51 10.55 -7.91 13.67
N LEU A 52 9.26 -7.62 13.50
CA LEU A 52 8.80 -6.29 13.05
C LEU A 52 9.10 -5.20 14.07
N LEU A 53 8.88 -5.45 15.36
CA LEU A 53 9.24 -4.49 16.42
C LEU A 53 10.74 -4.21 16.44
N GLY A 54 11.59 -5.23 16.21
CA GLY A 54 13.03 -5.07 16.01
C GLY A 54 13.36 -4.20 14.79
N TRP A 55 12.67 -4.43 13.68
CA TRP A 55 12.84 -3.59 12.49
C TRP A 55 12.47 -2.11 12.77
N PHE A 56 11.45 -1.86 13.61
CA PHE A 56 11.08 -0.50 14.03
C PHE A 56 11.96 0.05 15.17
N GLY A 57 12.75 -0.77 15.87
CA GLY A 57 13.56 -0.37 17.02
C GLY A 57 12.72 -0.13 18.29
N ILE A 58 11.62 -0.85 18.45
CA ILE A 58 10.66 -0.70 19.56
C ILE A 58 10.34 -2.05 20.25
N GLU A 59 11.30 -2.95 20.36
CA GLU A 59 11.15 -4.29 20.92
C GLU A 59 10.58 -4.25 22.37
N SER A 60 10.91 -3.21 23.12
CA SER A 60 10.41 -2.99 24.49
C SER A 60 8.88 -2.87 24.56
N ARG A 61 8.23 -2.59 23.43
CA ARG A 61 6.76 -2.47 23.33
C ARG A 61 6.04 -3.83 23.20
N LEU A 62 6.77 -4.93 23.10
CA LEU A 62 6.16 -6.27 22.96
C LEU A 62 5.16 -6.60 24.09
N SER A 63 5.38 -6.07 25.31
CA SER A 63 4.47 -6.24 26.43
C SER A 63 3.09 -5.59 26.24
N GLN A 64 2.95 -4.67 25.29
CA GLN A 64 1.69 -4.01 24.95
C GLN A 64 0.90 -4.77 23.86
N ILE A 65 1.43 -5.91 23.39
CA ILE A 65 0.82 -6.71 22.33
C ILE A 65 0.40 -8.07 22.86
N THR A 66 -0.83 -8.47 22.52
CA THR A 66 -1.29 -9.85 22.62
C THR A 66 -1.41 -10.41 21.20
N CYS A 67 -0.63 -11.45 20.88
CA CYS A 67 -0.71 -12.14 19.59
C CYS A 67 -1.67 -13.32 19.71
N VAL A 68 -2.66 -13.38 18.82
CA VAL A 68 -3.66 -14.45 18.77
C VAL A 68 -3.66 -15.04 17.36
N ASP A 69 -3.35 -16.34 17.28
CA ASP A 69 -3.40 -17.06 15.99
C ASP A 69 -4.85 -17.26 15.57
N THR A 70 -5.21 -16.82 14.38
CA THR A 70 -6.59 -16.74 13.92
C THR A 70 -6.74 -17.12 12.46
N ASP A 71 -7.91 -17.66 12.13
CA ASP A 71 -8.35 -17.90 10.76
C ASP A 71 -9.70 -17.20 10.53
N LEU A 72 -9.67 -16.11 9.76
CA LEU A 72 -10.87 -15.29 9.50
C LEU A 72 -11.98 -16.05 8.76
N SER A 73 -11.68 -17.19 8.15
CA SER A 73 -12.67 -18.04 7.46
C SER A 73 -13.45 -18.95 8.40
N LYS A 74 -12.98 -19.10 9.65
CA LYS A 74 -13.57 -20.02 10.64
C LYS A 74 -14.51 -19.31 11.58
N ASP A 75 -15.46 -20.05 12.10
CA ASP A 75 -16.32 -19.60 13.17
C ASP A 75 -15.46 -19.17 14.39
N LYS A 76 -15.86 -18.09 15.07
CA LYS A 76 -15.11 -17.47 16.17
C LYS A 76 -13.62 -17.25 15.86
N LEU A 77 -13.30 -17.00 14.56
CA LEU A 77 -11.92 -16.84 14.08
C LEU A 77 -11.01 -18.06 14.31
N GLY A 78 -11.58 -19.24 14.52
CA GLY A 78 -10.85 -20.46 14.90
C GLY A 78 -10.26 -20.45 16.30
N ILE A 79 -10.73 -19.57 17.18
CA ILE A 79 -10.28 -19.40 18.56
C ILE A 79 -11.18 -20.25 19.49
N ALA A 80 -10.62 -20.83 20.55
CA ALA A 80 -11.39 -21.53 21.56
C ALA A 80 -12.40 -20.61 22.26
N ASP A 81 -13.56 -21.12 22.65
CA ASP A 81 -14.70 -20.34 23.16
C ASP A 81 -14.36 -19.46 24.37
N GLU A 82 -13.59 -19.98 25.30
CA GLU A 82 -13.17 -19.24 26.50
C GLU A 82 -12.29 -18.04 26.13
N GLU A 83 -11.30 -18.28 25.28
CA GLU A 83 -10.38 -17.23 24.82
C GLU A 83 -11.11 -16.21 23.94
N TYR A 84 -12.00 -16.67 23.05
CA TYR A 84 -12.83 -15.77 22.24
C TYR A 84 -13.66 -14.83 23.12
N SER A 85 -14.33 -15.39 24.15
CA SER A 85 -15.15 -14.61 25.09
C SER A 85 -14.29 -13.63 25.89
N ARG A 86 -13.11 -14.05 26.32
CA ARG A 86 -12.13 -13.18 27.00
C ARG A 86 -11.71 -12.02 26.12
N LEU A 87 -11.36 -12.28 24.86
CA LEU A 87 -10.98 -11.22 23.92
C LEU A 87 -12.12 -10.25 23.64
N CYS A 88 -13.35 -10.75 23.45
CA CYS A 88 -14.53 -9.91 23.29
C CYS A 88 -14.76 -8.97 24.49
N SER A 89 -14.47 -9.40 25.71
CA SER A 89 -14.63 -8.55 26.90
C SER A 89 -13.60 -7.42 27.03
N LEU A 90 -12.49 -7.51 26.31
CA LEU A 90 -11.37 -6.56 26.39
C LEU A 90 -11.38 -5.51 25.26
N VAL A 91 -11.88 -5.89 24.08
CA VAL A 91 -11.74 -5.08 22.86
C VAL A 91 -12.76 -3.94 22.83
N ASN A 92 -12.27 -2.73 22.59
CA ASN A 92 -13.11 -1.53 22.43
C ASN A 92 -13.31 -1.15 20.95
N SER A 93 -12.34 -1.47 20.11
CA SER A 93 -12.31 -1.07 18.71
C SER A 93 -11.60 -2.12 17.86
N VAL A 94 -11.98 -2.21 16.60
CA VAL A 94 -11.38 -3.11 15.61
C VAL A 94 -10.76 -2.30 14.49
N ILE A 95 -9.50 -2.62 14.12
CA ILE A 95 -8.84 -2.15 12.88
C ILE A 95 -8.71 -3.34 11.93
N HIS A 96 -9.39 -3.29 10.79
CA HIS A 96 -9.29 -4.32 9.76
C HIS A 96 -8.41 -3.83 8.61
N CYS A 97 -7.14 -4.29 8.60
CA CYS A 97 -6.13 -3.96 7.58
C CYS A 97 -5.72 -5.19 6.74
N ALA A 98 -6.20 -6.40 7.10
CA ALA A 98 -5.93 -7.61 6.32
C ALA A 98 -6.61 -7.53 4.95
N SER A 99 -5.86 -7.83 3.88
CA SER A 99 -6.39 -7.83 2.51
C SER A 99 -5.45 -8.58 1.57
N ASP A 100 -5.99 -9.28 0.57
CA ASP A 100 -5.22 -9.67 -0.61
C ASP A 100 -5.25 -8.50 -1.61
N THR A 101 -4.06 -8.01 -1.97
CA THR A 101 -3.88 -6.83 -2.85
C THR A 101 -3.53 -7.21 -4.29
N SER A 102 -3.85 -8.44 -4.71
CA SER A 102 -3.55 -8.93 -6.05
C SER A 102 -4.50 -8.33 -7.09
N PHE A 103 -3.95 -7.84 -8.20
CA PHE A 103 -4.71 -7.26 -9.31
C PHE A 103 -5.13 -8.31 -10.36
N SER A 104 -4.51 -9.50 -10.33
CA SER A 104 -4.66 -10.52 -11.37
C SER A 104 -6.04 -11.17 -11.35
N GLU A 105 -6.74 -11.14 -12.48
CA GLU A 105 -8.03 -11.83 -12.67
C GLU A 105 -7.92 -13.35 -12.45
N ASN A 106 -6.76 -13.95 -12.72
CA ASN A 106 -6.51 -15.36 -12.44
C ASN A 106 -6.57 -15.70 -10.94
N LYS A 107 -6.52 -14.68 -10.07
CA LYS A 107 -6.63 -14.81 -8.60
C LYS A 107 -7.96 -14.29 -8.06
N ARG A 108 -8.95 -14.05 -8.93
CA ARG A 108 -10.25 -13.45 -8.55
C ARG A 108 -10.89 -14.15 -7.36
N GLU A 109 -11.06 -15.46 -7.44
CA GLU A 109 -11.68 -16.26 -6.37
C GLU A 109 -10.94 -16.05 -5.03
N LYS A 110 -9.62 -16.18 -5.05
CA LYS A 110 -8.79 -15.97 -3.86
C LYS A 110 -8.93 -14.56 -3.28
N VAL A 111 -8.93 -13.53 -4.14
CA VAL A 111 -9.07 -12.12 -3.72
C VAL A 111 -10.45 -11.87 -3.13
N MET A 112 -11.51 -12.36 -3.78
CA MET A 112 -12.88 -12.22 -3.32
C MET A 112 -13.09 -12.94 -1.98
N THR A 113 -12.64 -14.18 -1.84
CA THR A 113 -12.69 -14.90 -0.56
C THR A 113 -11.95 -14.16 0.55
N ALA A 114 -10.72 -13.71 0.28
CA ALA A 114 -9.93 -13.02 1.29
C ALA A 114 -10.51 -11.67 1.72
N ASN A 115 -11.06 -10.90 0.77
CA ASN A 115 -11.48 -9.51 1.01
C ASN A 115 -13.00 -9.37 1.29
N ILE A 116 -13.82 -10.35 0.94
CA ILE A 116 -15.28 -10.31 1.07
C ILE A 116 -15.78 -11.40 2.02
N GLU A 117 -15.53 -12.69 1.70
CA GLU A 117 -16.13 -13.78 2.48
C GLU A 117 -15.60 -13.83 3.91
N ASN A 118 -14.29 -13.64 4.07
CA ASN A 118 -13.62 -13.64 5.36
C ASN A 118 -13.95 -12.41 6.24
N LEU A 119 -14.66 -11.40 5.71
CA LEU A 119 -15.16 -10.29 6.52
C LEU A 119 -16.14 -10.74 7.61
N LYS A 120 -16.93 -11.78 7.33
CA LYS A 120 -17.94 -12.28 8.29
C LYS A 120 -17.35 -12.53 9.66
N GLY A 121 -16.21 -13.22 9.72
CA GLY A 121 -15.55 -13.56 10.99
C GLY A 121 -15.19 -12.33 11.83
N ILE A 122 -14.54 -11.34 11.23
CA ILE A 122 -14.10 -10.14 11.97
C ILE A 122 -15.26 -9.20 12.32
N LEU A 123 -16.31 -9.16 11.51
CA LEU A 123 -17.51 -8.38 11.79
C LEU A 123 -18.29 -8.98 12.96
N GLU A 124 -18.51 -10.29 12.98
CA GLU A 124 -19.14 -10.99 14.12
C GLU A 124 -18.29 -10.84 15.39
N PHE A 125 -16.97 -10.87 15.30
CA PHE A 125 -16.09 -10.58 16.42
C PHE A 125 -16.31 -9.16 16.96
N ALA A 126 -16.35 -8.15 16.08
CA ALA A 126 -16.60 -6.77 16.48
C ALA A 126 -17.97 -6.60 17.18
N LYS A 127 -19.01 -7.25 16.65
CA LYS A 127 -20.34 -7.28 17.26
C LYS A 127 -20.32 -7.94 18.65
N ASN A 128 -19.74 -9.14 18.76
CA ASN A 128 -19.69 -9.89 20.01
C ASN A 128 -18.85 -9.19 21.09
N ALA A 129 -17.85 -8.41 20.67
CA ALA A 129 -17.05 -7.54 21.55
C ALA A 129 -17.78 -6.24 21.93
N ASN A 130 -18.98 -5.97 21.43
CA ASN A 130 -19.64 -4.67 21.54
C ASN A 130 -18.70 -3.51 21.19
N ALA A 131 -17.89 -3.71 20.13
CA ALA A 131 -16.91 -2.72 19.71
C ALA A 131 -17.61 -1.40 19.35
N LYS A 132 -17.14 -0.30 19.92
CA LYS A 132 -17.70 1.03 19.66
C LYS A 132 -17.31 1.54 18.27
N TYR A 133 -16.12 1.17 17.79
CA TYR A 133 -15.56 1.64 16.52
C TYR A 133 -15.02 0.48 15.67
N PHE A 134 -15.25 0.58 14.37
CA PHE A 134 -14.65 -0.28 13.36
C PHE A 134 -13.92 0.59 12.33
N TYR A 135 -12.61 0.40 12.22
CA TYR A 135 -11.75 1.10 11.25
C TYR A 135 -11.38 0.15 10.13
N TYR A 136 -11.77 0.48 8.92
CA TYR A 136 -11.49 -0.32 7.73
C TYR A 136 -10.46 0.34 6.84
N ILE A 137 -9.32 -0.32 6.60
CA ILE A 137 -8.33 0.17 5.64
C ILE A 137 -8.73 -0.32 4.25
N SER A 138 -9.26 0.61 3.47
CA SER A 138 -9.70 0.42 2.08
C SER A 138 -8.67 0.97 1.08
N THR A 139 -9.10 1.54 0.00
CA THR A 139 -8.28 2.25 -1.00
C THR A 139 -9.06 3.40 -1.63
N ALA A 140 -8.41 4.48 -2.02
CA ALA A 140 -9.02 5.57 -2.77
C ALA A 140 -9.57 5.09 -4.14
N TYR A 141 -9.02 4.00 -4.65
CA TYR A 141 -9.35 3.46 -5.97
C TYR A 141 -10.69 2.70 -6.03
N VAL A 142 -11.41 2.53 -4.91
CA VAL A 142 -12.82 2.12 -4.91
C VAL A 142 -13.74 3.11 -5.62
N ALA A 143 -13.24 4.32 -5.91
CA ALA A 143 -13.90 5.30 -6.77
C ALA A 143 -14.17 4.75 -8.19
N GLY A 144 -13.49 3.66 -8.59
CA GLY A 144 -13.63 3.05 -9.91
C GLY A 144 -13.15 3.97 -11.04
N LEU A 145 -13.52 3.63 -12.28
CA LEU A 145 -13.21 4.46 -13.45
C LEU A 145 -14.04 5.76 -13.38
N SER A 146 -13.38 6.88 -13.16
CA SER A 146 -14.02 8.18 -13.07
C SER A 146 -13.05 9.28 -13.49
N ASN A 147 -13.54 10.25 -14.24
CA ASN A 147 -12.80 11.46 -14.63
C ASN A 147 -13.25 12.68 -13.81
N ASN A 148 -14.09 12.48 -12.80
CA ASN A 148 -14.63 13.52 -11.93
C ASN A 148 -13.97 13.50 -10.55
N ILE A 149 -14.37 14.46 -9.71
CA ILE A 149 -14.01 14.46 -8.29
C ILE A 149 -14.62 13.22 -7.64
N CYS A 150 -13.77 12.43 -7.00
CA CYS A 150 -14.15 11.24 -6.24
C CYS A 150 -14.47 11.69 -4.81
N GLU A 151 -15.73 11.65 -4.45
CA GLU A 151 -16.22 12.10 -3.15
C GLU A 151 -15.98 11.05 -2.05
N GLU A 152 -15.97 11.50 -0.79
CA GLU A 152 -15.87 10.65 0.40
C GLU A 152 -17.23 10.00 0.74
N ILE A 153 -17.79 9.25 -0.24
CA ILE A 153 -19.07 8.51 -0.14
C ILE A 153 -18.88 7.04 -0.53
N LEU A 154 -19.86 6.20 -0.20
CA LEU A 154 -19.81 4.78 -0.59
C LEU A 154 -19.85 4.61 -2.12
N PRO A 155 -19.09 3.64 -2.66
CA PRO A 155 -19.10 3.38 -4.10
C PRO A 155 -20.43 2.74 -4.53
N ALA A 156 -21.01 3.26 -5.61
CA ALA A 156 -22.26 2.74 -6.18
C ALA A 156 -22.15 2.60 -7.70
N GLY A 157 -22.43 1.40 -8.24
CA GLY A 157 -22.55 1.15 -9.67
C GLY A 157 -21.31 1.49 -10.50
N LYS A 158 -20.12 1.33 -9.94
CA LYS A 158 -18.84 1.67 -10.59
C LYS A 158 -18.28 0.49 -11.40
N LEU A 159 -17.56 0.83 -12.47
CA LEU A 159 -16.65 -0.09 -13.13
C LEU A 159 -15.27 0.02 -12.50
N PHE A 160 -14.61 -1.11 -12.29
CA PHE A 160 -13.31 -1.17 -11.63
C PHE A 160 -12.21 -1.61 -12.59
N THR A 161 -11.00 -1.18 -12.34
CA THR A 161 -9.83 -1.53 -13.16
C THR A 161 -9.43 -2.99 -12.97
N ASN A 162 -9.64 -3.54 -11.78
CA ASN A 162 -9.25 -4.91 -11.44
C ASN A 162 -10.05 -5.47 -10.24
N VAL A 163 -9.87 -6.76 -9.99
CA VAL A 163 -10.56 -7.49 -8.91
C VAL A 163 -10.27 -6.93 -7.51
N TYR A 164 -9.11 -6.36 -7.28
CA TYR A 164 -8.78 -5.75 -5.98
C TYR A 164 -9.70 -4.55 -5.69
N GLU A 165 -9.81 -3.60 -6.61
CA GLU A 165 -10.70 -2.44 -6.46
C GLU A 165 -12.15 -2.86 -6.25
N GLU A 166 -12.63 -3.80 -7.06
CA GLU A 166 -13.98 -4.38 -6.96
C GLU A 166 -14.21 -5.01 -5.58
N SER A 167 -13.28 -5.83 -5.12
CA SER A 167 -13.40 -6.50 -3.82
C SER A 167 -13.42 -5.52 -2.65
N LYS A 168 -12.59 -4.46 -2.71
CA LYS A 168 -12.56 -3.42 -1.67
C LYS A 168 -13.86 -2.60 -1.66
N ALA A 169 -14.40 -2.26 -2.83
CA ALA A 169 -15.68 -1.56 -2.93
C ALA A 169 -16.85 -2.42 -2.42
N GLY A 170 -16.88 -3.70 -2.76
CA GLY A 170 -17.86 -4.67 -2.23
C GLY A 170 -17.76 -4.78 -0.71
N ALA A 171 -16.56 -4.85 -0.17
CA ALA A 171 -16.29 -4.92 1.26
C ALA A 171 -16.83 -3.68 2.00
N GLU A 172 -16.61 -2.47 1.49
CA GLU A 172 -17.12 -1.24 2.11
C GLU A 172 -18.64 -1.26 2.27
N ASN A 173 -19.37 -1.69 1.25
CA ASN A 173 -20.84 -1.77 1.30
C ASN A 173 -21.33 -2.82 2.31
N ILE A 174 -20.64 -3.95 2.43
CA ILE A 174 -20.99 -5.00 3.40
C ILE A 174 -20.73 -4.51 4.82
N ILE A 175 -19.56 -3.93 5.07
CA ILE A 175 -19.15 -3.42 6.38
C ILE A 175 -20.06 -2.29 6.83
N ASP A 176 -20.39 -1.34 5.94
CA ASP A 176 -21.28 -0.22 6.25
C ASP A 176 -22.66 -0.71 6.69
N ARG A 177 -23.27 -1.62 5.92
CA ARG A 177 -24.57 -2.21 6.29
C ARG A 177 -24.51 -2.93 7.63
N PHE A 178 -23.47 -3.73 7.84
CA PHE A 178 -23.30 -4.48 9.11
C PHE A 178 -23.12 -3.55 10.30
N CYS A 179 -22.27 -2.54 10.19
CA CYS A 179 -22.00 -1.58 11.26
C CYS A 179 -23.25 -0.76 11.62
N LYS A 180 -24.03 -0.31 10.61
CA LYS A 180 -25.29 0.40 10.83
C LYS A 180 -26.30 -0.45 11.61
N ILE A 181 -26.48 -1.72 11.24
CA ILE A 181 -27.43 -2.62 11.92
C ILE A 181 -27.02 -2.87 13.37
N ASN A 182 -25.71 -2.93 13.66
CA ASN A 182 -25.17 -3.26 14.98
C ASN A 182 -24.73 -2.02 15.78
N SER A 183 -25.05 -0.80 15.34
CA SER A 183 -24.70 0.47 16.00
C SER A 183 -23.19 0.63 16.27
N ILE A 184 -22.36 0.19 15.35
CA ILE A 184 -20.90 0.34 15.38
C ILE A 184 -20.49 1.55 14.53
N ASN A 185 -19.73 2.49 15.10
CA ASN A 185 -19.23 3.64 14.34
C ASN A 185 -18.13 3.20 13.36
N LEU A 186 -18.43 3.35 12.07
CA LEU A 186 -17.54 2.92 10.99
C LEU A 186 -16.69 4.08 10.46
N SER A 187 -15.38 3.91 10.44
CA SER A 187 -14.45 4.79 9.71
C SER A 187 -13.77 4.01 8.57
N ILE A 188 -14.02 4.41 7.33
CA ILE A 188 -13.39 3.85 6.14
C ILE A 188 -12.23 4.75 5.73
N ILE A 189 -11.01 4.22 5.78
CA ILE A 189 -9.79 4.94 5.47
C ILE A 189 -9.30 4.49 4.10
N ARG A 190 -9.23 5.41 3.15
CA ARG A 190 -8.93 5.17 1.73
C ARG A 190 -7.59 5.80 1.34
N PRO A 191 -6.46 5.14 1.59
CA PRO A 191 -5.18 5.62 1.07
C PRO A 191 -5.12 5.50 -0.46
N SER A 192 -4.39 6.41 -1.10
CA SER A 192 -3.88 6.24 -2.46
C SER A 192 -2.69 5.29 -2.48
N ILE A 193 -1.81 5.35 -3.48
CA ILE A 193 -0.60 4.55 -3.53
C ILE A 193 0.34 4.98 -2.41
N VAL A 194 0.67 4.06 -1.50
CA VAL A 194 1.55 4.34 -0.37
C VAL A 194 2.98 3.88 -0.68
N TYR A 195 3.94 4.80 -0.56
CA TYR A 195 5.36 4.51 -0.65
C TYR A 195 6.02 4.53 0.72
N GLY A 196 7.35 4.38 0.79
CA GLY A 196 8.12 4.35 2.03
C GLY A 196 8.02 5.63 2.87
N ASP A 197 8.69 5.62 3.99
CA ASP A 197 8.77 6.75 4.92
C ASP A 197 9.49 7.94 4.26
N SER A 198 8.90 9.12 4.32
CA SER A 198 9.39 10.32 3.61
C SER A 198 10.70 10.87 4.17
N GLN A 199 11.07 10.51 5.41
CA GLN A 199 12.27 10.99 6.08
C GLN A 199 13.44 9.99 5.98
N THR A 200 13.14 8.71 5.96
CA THR A 200 14.14 7.64 6.05
C THR A 200 14.18 6.74 4.82
N GLY A 201 13.20 6.85 3.94
CA GLY A 201 13.00 5.97 2.78
C GLY A 201 12.58 4.55 3.15
N ARG A 202 12.48 4.20 4.44
CA ARG A 202 12.21 2.85 4.91
C ARG A 202 10.86 2.33 4.43
N SER A 203 10.87 1.11 3.93
CA SER A 203 9.67 0.41 3.48
C SER A 203 9.84 -1.09 3.68
N LEU A 204 8.75 -1.77 4.00
CA LEU A 204 8.68 -3.24 4.08
C LEU A 204 8.25 -3.88 2.76
N LYS A 205 7.67 -3.10 1.84
CA LYS A 205 7.23 -3.57 0.51
C LYS A 205 7.56 -2.54 -0.56
N PHE A 206 7.96 -3.03 -1.72
CA PHE A 206 8.41 -2.23 -2.86
C PHE A 206 7.53 -2.50 -4.10
N ASN A 207 6.22 -2.26 -3.92
CA ASN A 207 5.19 -2.41 -4.97
C ASN A 207 4.82 -1.05 -5.58
N ALA A 208 3.85 -1.03 -6.48
CA ALA A 208 3.25 0.17 -7.07
C ALA A 208 4.30 1.16 -7.60
N LEU A 209 4.54 2.30 -6.93
CA LEU A 209 5.54 3.30 -7.35
C LEU A 209 6.94 2.70 -7.64
N TYR A 210 7.36 1.75 -6.83
CA TYR A 210 8.68 1.13 -6.94
C TYR A 210 8.80 0.19 -8.15
N PHE A 211 7.70 -0.38 -8.60
CA PHE A 211 7.71 -1.42 -9.62
C PHE A 211 8.22 -0.94 -11.00
N PRO A 212 7.75 0.17 -11.58
CA PRO A 212 8.29 0.71 -12.82
C PRO A 212 9.79 1.05 -12.70
N ILE A 213 10.19 1.59 -11.54
CA ILE A 213 11.58 2.00 -11.28
C ILE A 213 12.50 0.77 -11.21
N ARG A 214 12.08 -0.26 -10.47
CA ARG A 214 12.81 -1.54 -10.40
C ARG A 214 12.92 -2.19 -11.79
N SER A 215 11.87 -2.12 -12.59
CA SER A 215 11.85 -2.65 -13.96
C SER A 215 12.87 -1.93 -14.85
N ALA A 216 12.88 -0.59 -14.82
CA ALA A 216 13.87 0.21 -15.54
C ALA A 216 15.30 -0.07 -15.06
N GLN A 217 15.50 -0.22 -13.75
CA GLN A 217 16.80 -0.62 -13.19
C GLN A 217 17.24 -1.99 -13.68
N THR A 218 16.37 -2.98 -13.67
CA THR A 218 16.69 -4.34 -14.17
C THR A 218 17.15 -4.29 -15.62
N ILE A 219 16.45 -3.54 -16.46
CA ILE A 219 16.81 -3.35 -17.87
C ILE A 219 18.19 -2.66 -18.00
N ARG A 220 18.39 -1.58 -17.25
CA ARG A 220 19.68 -0.88 -17.17
C ARG A 220 20.83 -1.83 -16.81
N ASP A 221 20.63 -2.63 -15.78
CA ASP A 221 21.68 -3.51 -15.25
C ASP A 221 22.02 -4.66 -16.24
N ILE A 222 21.02 -5.17 -16.99
CA ILE A 222 21.23 -6.13 -18.08
C ILE A 222 22.19 -5.55 -19.13
N TYR A 223 21.94 -4.31 -19.58
CA TYR A 223 22.77 -3.70 -20.63
C TYR A 223 24.13 -3.19 -20.13
N LEU A 224 24.20 -2.72 -18.88
CA LEU A 224 25.49 -2.40 -18.26
C LEU A 224 26.37 -3.65 -18.12
N ASN A 225 25.78 -4.77 -17.71
CA ASN A 225 26.52 -6.03 -17.65
C ASN A 225 27.00 -6.49 -19.03
N ASP A 226 26.18 -6.31 -20.08
CA ASP A 226 26.57 -6.62 -21.45
C ASP A 226 27.75 -5.73 -21.92
N LEU A 227 27.69 -4.43 -21.66
CA LEU A 227 28.77 -3.48 -22.01
C LEU A 227 30.08 -3.77 -21.27
N ASN A 228 30.00 -4.09 -19.98
CA ASN A 228 31.19 -4.26 -19.14
C ASN A 228 31.84 -5.64 -19.24
N ASN A 229 31.02 -6.70 -19.42
CA ASN A 229 31.49 -8.08 -19.24
C ASN A 229 31.29 -8.97 -20.48
N ASN A 230 30.49 -8.56 -21.48
CA ASN A 230 30.13 -9.40 -22.62
C ASN A 230 30.40 -8.73 -23.98
N GLY A 231 31.29 -7.74 -24.03
CA GLY A 231 31.70 -7.05 -25.25
C GLY A 231 30.66 -6.11 -25.86
N GLY A 232 29.53 -5.86 -25.16
CA GLY A 232 28.53 -4.86 -25.56
C GLY A 232 27.68 -5.20 -26.80
N ILE A 233 27.68 -6.45 -27.26
CA ILE A 233 27.05 -6.85 -28.53
C ILE A 233 25.55 -6.57 -28.51
N LYS A 234 24.86 -6.87 -27.41
CA LYS A 234 23.42 -6.63 -27.29
C LYS A 234 23.12 -5.14 -27.14
N ALA A 235 23.92 -4.42 -26.36
CA ALA A 235 23.76 -3.00 -26.13
C ALA A 235 23.91 -2.21 -27.43
N VAL A 236 25.02 -2.40 -28.14
CA VAL A 236 25.30 -1.71 -29.43
C VAL A 236 24.22 -2.00 -30.47
N LYS A 237 23.78 -3.25 -30.59
CA LYS A 237 22.67 -3.64 -31.51
C LYS A 237 21.39 -2.87 -31.22
N ASN A 238 21.13 -2.48 -29.97
CA ASN A 238 19.94 -1.75 -29.54
C ASN A 238 20.18 -0.25 -29.37
N GLY A 239 21.29 0.30 -29.83
CA GLY A 239 21.61 1.72 -29.74
C GLY A 239 21.90 2.18 -28.31
N ILE A 240 22.34 1.26 -27.43
CA ILE A 240 22.64 1.51 -26.01
C ILE A 240 24.15 1.61 -25.84
N TYR A 241 24.61 2.66 -25.19
CA TYR A 241 26.03 2.95 -24.99
C TYR A 241 26.24 3.82 -23.75
N ILE A 242 27.50 3.90 -23.27
CA ILE A 242 27.90 4.89 -22.27
C ILE A 242 28.44 6.11 -22.99
N ASP A 243 27.89 7.29 -22.69
CA ASP A 243 28.33 8.55 -23.30
C ASP A 243 29.65 9.08 -22.65
N ASN A 244 30.19 10.17 -23.22
CA ASN A 244 31.44 10.76 -22.78
C ASN A 244 31.38 11.34 -21.35
N GLU A 245 30.19 11.53 -20.78
CA GLU A 245 29.98 11.99 -19.41
C GLU A 245 29.74 10.83 -18.43
N GLY A 246 29.78 9.58 -18.92
CA GLY A 246 29.57 8.37 -18.12
C GLY A 246 28.09 8.05 -17.87
N TYR A 247 27.15 8.61 -18.62
CA TYR A 247 25.74 8.25 -18.60
C TYR A 247 25.47 7.07 -19.53
N LEU A 248 24.63 6.14 -19.08
CA LEU A 248 24.09 5.13 -19.97
C LEU A 248 22.99 5.76 -20.83
N TYR A 249 23.16 5.79 -22.14
CA TYR A 249 22.10 6.09 -23.07
C TYR A 249 21.23 4.82 -23.26
N LEU A 250 19.99 4.88 -22.78
CA LEU A 250 19.00 3.80 -22.84
C LEU A 250 17.75 4.35 -23.54
N PRO A 251 17.56 4.09 -24.84
CA PRO A 251 16.41 4.57 -25.60
C PRO A 251 15.15 3.79 -25.17
N LEU A 252 14.52 4.24 -24.09
CA LEU A 252 13.32 3.65 -23.50
C LEU A 252 12.14 4.61 -23.61
N LYS A 253 11.29 4.39 -24.60
CA LYS A 253 10.06 5.15 -24.80
C LYS A 253 8.90 4.44 -24.11
N ILE A 254 8.29 5.13 -23.15
CA ILE A 254 7.17 4.62 -22.35
C ILE A 254 5.91 5.32 -22.83
N TYR A 255 5.01 4.57 -23.46
CA TYR A 255 3.75 5.11 -23.96
C TYR A 255 2.67 5.00 -22.89
N LEU A 256 2.04 6.12 -22.54
CA LEU A 256 0.89 6.21 -21.66
C LEU A 256 -0.29 6.80 -22.44
N PRO A 257 -1.54 6.36 -22.18
CA PRO A 257 -2.70 6.79 -22.96
C PRO A 257 -2.87 8.31 -23.02
N GLU A 258 -2.68 8.96 -21.90
CA GLU A 258 -2.86 10.41 -21.71
C GLU A 258 -1.97 10.94 -20.58
N GLU A 259 -1.86 12.25 -20.47
CA GLU A 259 -1.19 12.88 -19.34
C GLU A 259 -2.07 12.76 -18.10
N GLY A 260 -1.48 12.32 -17.00
CA GLY A 260 -2.17 12.15 -15.73
C GLY A 260 -1.20 12.10 -14.58
N ASP A 261 -1.77 12.04 -13.40
CA ASP A 261 -1.03 12.03 -12.15
C ASP A 261 -0.86 10.61 -11.61
N ILE A 262 0.13 10.42 -10.78
CA ILE A 262 0.21 9.29 -9.87
C ILE A 262 -0.09 9.82 -8.48
N ASN A 263 -1.22 9.42 -7.90
CA ASN A 263 -1.54 9.84 -6.54
C ASN A 263 -0.77 8.98 -5.55
N ILE A 264 0.22 9.57 -4.90
CA ILE A 264 1.15 8.88 -4.00
C ILE A 264 1.27 9.63 -2.67
N ILE A 265 1.33 8.86 -1.58
CA ILE A 265 1.54 9.38 -0.23
C ILE A 265 2.61 8.55 0.50
N PRO A 266 3.39 9.13 1.41
CA PRO A 266 4.33 8.36 2.21
C PRO A 266 3.62 7.65 3.37
N VAL A 267 4.22 6.55 3.83
CA VAL A 267 3.64 5.73 4.91
C VAL A 267 3.57 6.47 6.25
N ASP A 268 4.50 7.35 6.54
CA ASP A 268 4.48 8.18 7.76
C ASP A 268 3.29 9.17 7.77
N TYR A 269 2.92 9.76 6.61
CA TYR A 269 1.69 10.53 6.49
C TYR A 269 0.45 9.64 6.69
N PHE A 270 0.39 8.49 6.02
CA PHE A 270 -0.71 7.53 6.19
C PHE A 270 -0.96 7.21 7.66
N VAL A 271 0.10 6.90 8.40
CA VAL A 271 0.02 6.57 9.83
C VAL A 271 -0.49 7.75 10.65
N LYS A 272 0.12 8.93 10.50
CA LYS A 272 -0.26 10.15 11.24
C LYS A 272 -1.72 10.53 10.99
N ALA A 273 -2.15 10.51 9.72
CA ALA A 273 -3.53 10.84 9.36
C ALA A 273 -4.53 9.80 9.90
N THR A 274 -4.20 8.50 9.81
CA THR A 274 -5.04 7.42 10.35
C THR A 274 -5.21 7.55 11.87
N ILE A 275 -4.14 7.80 12.62
CA ILE A 275 -4.21 8.00 14.07
C ILE A 275 -5.02 9.27 14.39
N GLY A 276 -4.80 10.35 13.65
CA GLY A 276 -5.60 11.58 13.81
C GLY A 276 -7.12 11.32 13.59
N ILE A 277 -7.49 10.47 12.65
CA ILE A 277 -8.89 10.06 12.44
C ILE A 277 -9.37 9.22 13.64
N ILE A 278 -8.59 8.23 14.08
CA ILE A 278 -8.94 7.37 15.22
C ILE A 278 -9.19 8.20 16.49
N GLU A 279 -8.42 9.22 16.74
CA GLU A 279 -8.50 10.05 17.95
C GLU A 279 -9.60 11.12 17.89
N ASN A 280 -9.91 11.66 16.72
CA ASN A 280 -10.81 12.80 16.58
C ASN A 280 -12.20 12.43 16.02
N CYS A 281 -12.37 11.25 15.38
CA CYS A 281 -13.64 10.86 14.80
C CYS A 281 -14.52 10.15 15.82
N GLN A 282 -15.70 10.72 16.15
CA GLN A 282 -16.67 10.16 17.07
C GLN A 282 -17.79 9.38 16.37
N GLU A 283 -18.16 9.79 15.16
CA GLU A 283 -19.36 9.29 14.47
C GLU A 283 -19.07 8.35 13.31
N GLY A 284 -17.78 8.21 12.97
CA GLY A 284 -17.36 7.49 11.77
C GLY A 284 -17.40 8.35 10.51
N GLY A 285 -17.11 7.77 9.37
CA GLY A 285 -17.09 8.45 8.07
C GLY A 285 -16.17 7.78 7.07
N ILE A 286 -16.05 8.40 5.90
CA ILE A 286 -15.14 7.97 4.83
C ILE A 286 -14.06 9.04 4.66
N PHE A 287 -12.81 8.62 4.51
CA PHE A 287 -11.64 9.50 4.57
C PHE A 287 -10.65 9.16 3.48
N HIS A 288 -10.41 10.08 2.53
CA HIS A 288 -9.40 9.93 1.50
C HIS A 288 -8.03 10.40 2.00
N LEU A 289 -7.11 9.47 2.18
CA LEU A 289 -5.70 9.77 2.45
C LEU A 289 -4.96 9.83 1.11
N THR A 290 -5.06 10.97 0.44
CA THR A 290 -4.54 11.19 -0.91
C THR A 290 -3.69 12.47 -0.96
N ASN A 291 -2.92 12.66 -2.01
CA ASN A 291 -2.13 13.86 -2.24
C ASN A 291 -2.90 14.83 -3.16
N SER A 292 -2.89 16.10 -2.82
CA SER A 292 -3.39 17.18 -3.69
C SER A 292 -2.32 17.70 -4.66
N SER A 293 -1.04 17.41 -4.38
CA SER A 293 0.08 17.75 -5.28
C SER A 293 0.14 16.77 -6.44
N GLN A 294 0.42 17.29 -7.62
CA GLN A 294 0.54 16.50 -8.84
C GLN A 294 1.92 15.86 -8.95
N THR A 295 1.95 14.55 -9.17
CA THR A 295 3.16 13.80 -9.51
C THR A 295 2.92 13.04 -10.80
N THR A 296 3.71 13.32 -11.85
CA THR A 296 3.56 12.66 -13.16
C THR A 296 4.65 11.61 -13.38
N MET A 297 4.42 10.69 -14.31
CA MET A 297 5.46 9.75 -14.74
C MET A 297 6.67 10.47 -15.36
N LYS A 298 6.49 11.64 -15.99
CA LYS A 298 7.63 12.46 -16.45
C LYS A 298 8.53 12.89 -15.29
N THR A 299 7.93 13.32 -14.18
CA THR A 299 8.67 13.68 -12.96
C THR A 299 9.44 12.47 -12.41
N VAL A 300 8.80 11.31 -12.31
CA VAL A 300 9.44 10.07 -11.84
C VAL A 300 10.57 9.64 -12.77
N ALA A 301 10.37 9.68 -14.08
CA ALA A 301 11.40 9.36 -15.09
C ALA A 301 12.60 10.32 -15.01
N LYS A 302 12.35 11.63 -14.82
CA LYS A 302 13.41 12.64 -14.59
C LYS A 302 14.23 12.30 -13.35
N TYR A 303 13.58 11.99 -12.22
CA TYR A 303 14.27 11.64 -10.98
C TYR A 303 15.07 10.35 -11.11
N TYR A 304 14.49 9.33 -11.77
CA TYR A 304 15.20 8.09 -12.09
C TYR A 304 16.45 8.35 -12.95
N SER A 305 16.30 9.11 -14.03
CA SER A 305 17.40 9.45 -14.96
C SER A 305 18.54 10.15 -14.23
N GLN A 306 18.21 11.09 -13.36
CA GLN A 306 19.19 11.81 -12.55
C GLN A 306 19.93 10.89 -11.55
N LEU A 307 19.18 10.06 -10.80
CA LEU A 307 19.73 9.18 -9.78
C LEU A 307 20.60 8.08 -10.37
N MET A 308 20.14 7.46 -11.48
CA MET A 308 20.75 6.29 -12.07
C MET A 308 21.78 6.62 -13.17
N LYS A 309 22.00 7.90 -13.45
CA LYS A 309 22.84 8.37 -14.57
C LYS A 309 22.45 7.73 -15.90
N VAL A 310 21.17 7.83 -16.24
CA VAL A 310 20.60 7.29 -17.49
C VAL A 310 20.03 8.43 -18.31
N ARG A 311 20.19 8.36 -19.64
CA ARG A 311 19.58 9.26 -20.63
C ARG A 311 18.74 8.45 -21.62
N GLY A 312 17.81 9.10 -22.32
CA GLY A 312 16.98 8.47 -23.35
C GLY A 312 15.70 7.80 -22.82
N VAL A 313 15.40 7.94 -21.51
CA VAL A 313 14.10 7.52 -20.97
C VAL A 313 13.08 8.62 -21.20
N GLU A 314 12.05 8.34 -21.98
CA GLU A 314 11.04 9.31 -22.41
C GLU A 314 9.63 8.81 -22.12
N ILE A 315 8.80 9.68 -21.54
CA ILE A 315 7.35 9.43 -21.38
C ILE A 315 6.64 10.10 -22.56
N ILE A 316 5.93 9.31 -23.34
CA ILE A 316 5.18 9.76 -24.52
C ILE A 316 3.69 9.52 -24.24
N TYR A 317 2.88 10.57 -24.39
CA TYR A 317 1.44 10.47 -24.27
C TYR A 317 0.82 10.17 -25.64
N GLY A 318 -0.08 9.19 -25.65
CA GLY A 318 -0.74 8.66 -26.84
C GLY A 318 -0.50 7.17 -27.03
N LEU A 319 -1.13 6.63 -28.06
CA LEU A 319 -0.97 5.23 -28.42
C LEU A 319 0.39 4.98 -29.08
N HIS A 320 0.96 3.81 -28.84
CA HIS A 320 2.14 3.37 -29.58
C HIS A 320 1.79 3.31 -31.07
N PRO A 321 2.62 3.90 -31.96
CA PRO A 321 2.37 3.82 -33.40
C PRO A 321 2.35 2.36 -33.87
N VAL A 322 1.31 1.98 -34.60
CA VAL A 322 1.04 0.57 -34.99
C VAL A 322 2.19 -0.09 -35.75
N ASN A 323 2.94 0.71 -36.53
CA ASN A 323 4.05 0.24 -37.37
C ASN A 323 5.44 0.59 -36.80
N ALA A 324 5.55 1.14 -35.62
CA ALA A 324 6.85 1.43 -35.02
C ALA A 324 7.50 0.17 -34.50
N LEU A 325 8.74 -0.07 -34.87
CA LEU A 325 9.55 -1.12 -34.30
C LEU A 325 9.83 -0.77 -32.82
N ARG A 326 9.48 -1.65 -31.92
CA ARG A 326 9.87 -1.57 -30.51
C ARG A 326 11.25 -2.16 -30.32
N ASN A 327 12.05 -1.53 -29.50
CA ASN A 327 13.28 -2.19 -29.07
C ASN A 327 12.99 -3.19 -27.93
N PRO A 328 13.85 -4.21 -27.71
CA PRO A 328 13.63 -5.21 -26.67
C PRO A 328 13.53 -4.66 -25.24
N ALA A 329 14.12 -3.50 -24.94
CA ALA A 329 14.03 -2.84 -23.66
C ALA A 329 12.61 -2.29 -23.42
N GLU A 330 12.00 -1.67 -24.46
CA GLU A 330 10.62 -1.17 -24.42
C GLU A 330 9.62 -2.31 -24.25
N GLU A 331 9.78 -3.42 -25.00
CA GLU A 331 8.91 -4.58 -24.87
C GLU A 331 8.99 -5.23 -23.48
N LEU A 332 10.19 -5.30 -22.92
CA LEU A 332 10.40 -5.86 -21.59
C LEU A 332 9.78 -4.96 -20.51
N PHE A 333 9.99 -3.65 -20.62
CA PHE A 333 9.41 -2.68 -19.70
C PHE A 333 7.88 -2.70 -19.74
N ASP A 334 7.28 -2.70 -20.93
CA ASP A 334 5.83 -2.75 -21.10
C ASP A 334 5.19 -3.97 -20.45
N ARG A 335 5.81 -5.15 -20.59
CA ARG A 335 5.34 -6.35 -19.90
C ARG A 335 5.40 -6.23 -18.39
N PHE A 336 6.42 -5.58 -17.86
CA PHE A 336 6.57 -5.39 -16.42
C PHE A 336 5.49 -4.46 -15.86
N ILE A 337 5.20 -3.34 -16.52
CA ILE A 337 4.29 -2.31 -15.98
C ILE A 337 2.81 -2.60 -16.27
N GLU A 338 2.47 -3.58 -17.10
CA GLU A 338 1.10 -3.85 -17.56
C GLU A 338 0.04 -3.81 -16.44
N PRO A 339 0.23 -4.49 -15.28
CA PRO A 339 -0.77 -4.46 -14.22
C PRO A 339 -0.94 -3.09 -13.54
N TYR A 340 0.05 -2.22 -13.67
CA TYR A 340 0.09 -0.90 -13.03
C TYR A 340 -0.23 0.25 -14.00
N ARG A 341 -0.27 -0.03 -15.31
CA ARG A 341 -0.47 0.98 -16.37
C ARG A 341 -1.66 1.91 -16.13
N PRO A 342 -2.84 1.42 -15.66
CA PRO A 342 -4.00 2.28 -15.39
C PRO A 342 -3.76 3.34 -14.30
N TYR A 343 -2.75 3.16 -13.47
CA TYR A 343 -2.43 4.07 -12.36
C TYR A 343 -1.30 5.05 -12.68
N LEU A 344 -0.65 4.91 -13.85
CA LEU A 344 0.49 5.73 -14.23
C LEU A 344 0.09 7.04 -14.94
N SER A 345 -1.19 7.18 -15.28
CA SER A 345 -1.79 8.37 -15.86
C SER A 345 -3.22 8.56 -15.37
N ASP A 346 -3.38 8.68 -14.05
CA ASP A 346 -4.68 8.78 -13.40
C ASP A 346 -5.24 10.20 -13.50
N GLN A 347 -6.52 10.31 -13.87
CA GLN A 347 -7.23 11.60 -13.99
C GLN A 347 -8.08 11.92 -12.75
N ARG A 348 -8.22 10.96 -11.83
CA ARG A 348 -9.07 11.12 -10.65
C ARG A 348 -8.55 12.22 -9.72
N LYS A 349 -9.45 13.05 -9.26
CA LYS A 349 -9.23 14.00 -8.17
C LYS A 349 -10.03 13.52 -6.96
N PHE A 350 -9.43 13.56 -5.80
CA PHE A 350 -10.05 13.04 -4.58
C PHE A 350 -10.46 14.19 -3.66
N ASP A 351 -11.73 14.23 -3.30
CA ASP A 351 -12.21 15.07 -2.21
C ASP A 351 -11.59 14.63 -0.89
N ARG A 352 -11.22 15.59 -0.06
CA ARG A 352 -10.56 15.38 1.23
C ARG A 352 -11.21 16.14 2.37
N THR A 353 -12.43 16.63 2.16
CA THR A 353 -13.11 17.52 3.10
C THR A 353 -13.24 16.92 4.50
N ASN A 354 -13.65 15.64 4.59
CA ASN A 354 -13.74 14.94 5.87
C ASN A 354 -12.35 14.69 6.49
N THR A 355 -11.41 14.25 5.66
CA THR A 355 -10.03 13.99 6.09
C THR A 355 -9.38 15.26 6.65
N ASP A 356 -9.41 16.35 5.89
CA ASP A 356 -8.78 17.62 6.28
C ASP A 356 -9.35 18.17 7.58
N ARG A 357 -10.68 18.10 7.75
CA ARG A 357 -11.37 18.52 8.99
C ARG A 357 -10.87 17.76 10.23
N LEU A 358 -10.69 16.43 10.14
CA LEU A 358 -10.28 15.61 11.29
C LEU A 358 -8.78 15.60 11.54
N THR A 359 -8.00 15.77 10.51
CA THR A 359 -6.53 15.74 10.60
C THR A 359 -5.91 17.14 10.78
N LYS A 360 -6.74 18.17 11.00
CA LYS A 360 -6.30 19.57 11.15
C LYS A 360 -5.43 20.03 9.99
N ASP A 361 -5.90 19.75 8.77
CA ASP A 361 -5.23 20.09 7.52
C ASP A 361 -3.84 19.46 7.34
N LEU A 362 -3.56 18.35 8.02
CA LEU A 362 -2.35 17.56 7.77
C LEU A 362 -2.29 17.14 6.29
N LYS A 363 -1.28 17.58 5.57
CA LYS A 363 -1.06 17.26 4.16
C LYS A 363 0.11 16.29 4.01
N PRO A 364 0.06 15.37 3.02
CA PRO A 364 1.25 14.65 2.63
C PRO A 364 2.29 15.61 2.07
N PRO A 365 3.59 15.35 2.25
CA PRO A 365 4.63 16.15 1.62
C PRO A 365 4.55 16.05 0.09
N GLU A 366 5.02 17.07 -0.60
CA GLU A 366 5.29 17.01 -2.03
C GLU A 366 6.35 15.95 -2.32
N PHE A 367 6.18 15.18 -3.39
CA PHE A 367 7.14 14.16 -3.79
C PHE A 367 8.32 14.78 -4.53
N THR A 368 9.37 15.17 -3.78
CA THR A 368 10.58 15.80 -4.30
C THR A 368 11.63 14.78 -4.74
N TYR A 369 12.67 15.27 -5.44
CA TYR A 369 13.82 14.43 -5.79
C TYR A 369 14.53 13.86 -4.55
N GLU A 370 14.63 14.61 -3.47
CA GLU A 370 15.26 14.19 -2.22
C GLU A 370 14.50 13.00 -1.61
N ILE A 371 13.17 13.09 -1.53
CA ILE A 371 12.33 11.98 -1.04
C ILE A 371 12.46 10.76 -1.96
N PHE A 372 12.39 10.97 -3.29
CA PHE A 372 12.61 9.89 -4.26
C PHE A 372 13.97 9.21 -4.02
N LYS A 373 15.04 10.01 -3.92
CA LYS A 373 16.40 9.51 -3.71
C LYS A 373 16.53 8.68 -2.46
N ILE A 374 16.07 9.17 -1.31
CA ILE A 374 16.11 8.46 -0.01
C ILE A 374 15.36 7.11 -0.12
N CYS A 375 14.18 7.10 -0.73
CA CYS A 375 13.39 5.88 -0.93
C CYS A 375 14.11 4.85 -1.82
N MET A 376 14.74 5.31 -2.90
CA MET A 376 15.48 4.42 -3.82
C MET A 376 16.78 3.91 -3.18
N GLU A 377 17.54 4.76 -2.51
CA GLU A 377 18.75 4.36 -1.79
C GLU A 377 18.44 3.28 -0.74
N TYR A 378 17.33 3.43 -0.01
CA TYR A 378 16.89 2.40 0.92
C TYR A 378 16.49 1.11 0.17
N ALA A 379 15.71 1.20 -0.91
CA ALA A 379 15.30 0.05 -1.71
C ALA A 379 16.51 -0.74 -2.25
N PHE A 380 17.54 -0.04 -2.75
CA PHE A 380 18.78 -0.65 -3.23
C PHE A 380 19.56 -1.32 -2.09
N LYS A 381 19.70 -0.64 -0.95
CA LYS A 381 20.38 -1.16 0.24
C LYS A 381 19.79 -2.49 0.72
N VAL A 382 18.48 -2.65 0.64
CA VAL A 382 17.78 -3.86 1.09
C VAL A 382 17.43 -4.82 -0.07
N ASN A 383 18.01 -4.59 -1.24
CA ASN A 383 17.76 -5.36 -2.46
C ASN A 383 16.27 -5.60 -2.72
N TRP A 384 15.49 -4.49 -2.69
CA TRP A 384 14.04 -4.50 -2.90
C TRP A 384 13.26 -5.41 -1.94
N GLY A 385 13.78 -5.59 -0.73
CA GLY A 385 13.16 -6.37 0.33
C GLY A 385 13.39 -7.87 0.26
N THR A 386 14.14 -8.39 -0.70
CA THR A 386 14.47 -9.83 -0.78
C THR A 386 15.21 -10.30 0.46
N SER A 387 16.05 -9.46 1.06
CA SER A 387 16.77 -9.77 2.30
C SER A 387 15.90 -9.84 3.55
N PHE A 388 14.67 -9.31 3.52
CA PHE A 388 13.76 -9.36 4.67
C PHE A 388 12.81 -10.55 4.65
N PHE A 389 12.56 -11.13 3.47
CA PHE A 389 11.50 -12.11 3.23
C PHE A 389 11.97 -13.41 2.58
N ASP A 390 13.29 -13.67 2.53
CA ASP A 390 13.86 -14.94 1.99
C ASP A 390 13.36 -16.20 2.72
N LYS A 391 12.51 -16.05 3.74
CA LYS A 391 11.83 -17.16 4.44
C LYS A 391 10.34 -17.31 4.12
N GLU A 392 9.77 -16.50 3.21
CA GLU A 392 8.32 -16.55 2.87
C GLU A 392 8.02 -17.15 1.48
N ASN A 393 9.00 -17.78 0.81
CA ASN A 393 8.77 -18.54 -0.44
C ASN A 393 8.59 -20.02 -0.20
#